data_02c11d720cbc8fccac6ecf72c32f828d
#
_entry.id   02c11d720cbc8fccac6ecf72c32f828d
#
_cell.length_a   1.000
_cell.length_b   1.000
_cell.length_c   1.000
_cell.angle_alpha   90.00
_cell.angle_beta   90.00
_cell.angle_gamma   90.00
#
_symmetry.space_group_name_H-M   'P 1'
#
loop_
_entity.id
_entity.type
_entity.pdbx_description
1 polymer ?
#
loop_
_entity_poly.entity_id
_entity_poly.type
_entity_poly.pdbx_seq_one_letter_code
_entity_poly.pdbx_strand_id
1 'polypeptide(L)'
;MAGQDIEKLIKLVSKLPSLGTRSARRIVLQLLKKRENLLMPLIDAMQNVADNVQTCEICGNFDTTSPCSICASELRENGILCVVQDVADLWAMERVSFFKGKYHVCLLYTSDAADE
;
A
#
# COMPACT_ATOMS: atom_id res chain seq x y z
N MET A 1 -4.48 15.61 -27.74
CA MET A 1 -3.98 16.24 -26.68
C MET A 1 -4.87 16.30 -25.53
N ALA A 2 -4.39 15.82 -24.43
CA ALA A 2 -5.15 15.81 -23.21
C ALA A 2 -5.05 17.17 -22.55
N GLY A 3 -6.01 17.52 -21.73
CA GLY A 3 -5.96 18.78 -20.99
C GLY A 3 -4.93 18.71 -19.87
N GLN A 4 -4.74 19.85 -19.22
CA GLN A 4 -3.74 19.95 -18.17
C GLN A 4 -3.95 18.95 -17.04
N ASP A 5 -5.18 18.79 -16.61
CA ASP A 5 -5.45 17.88 -15.49
C ASP A 5 -5.17 16.44 -15.89
N ILE A 6 -5.50 16.09 -17.12
CA ILE A 6 -5.27 14.73 -17.58
C ILE A 6 -3.78 14.48 -17.73
N GLU A 7 -3.03 15.44 -18.28
CA GLU A 7 -1.58 15.30 -18.42
C GLU A 7 -0.91 15.17 -17.06
N LYS A 8 -1.39 15.92 -16.09
CA LYS A 8 -0.83 15.83 -14.74
C LYS A 8 -1.07 14.46 -14.15
N LEU A 9 -2.26 13.91 -14.35
CA LEU A 9 -2.56 12.58 -13.85
C LEU A 9 -1.67 11.53 -14.51
N ILE A 10 -1.49 11.64 -15.83
CA ILE A 10 -0.61 10.71 -16.54
C ILE A 10 0.80 10.79 -15.98
N LYS A 11 1.29 11.99 -15.75
CA LYS A 11 2.64 12.17 -15.22
C LYS A 11 2.78 11.52 -13.84
N LEU A 12 1.79 11.69 -12.97
CA LEU A 12 1.86 11.11 -11.65
C LEU A 12 1.77 9.59 -11.69
N VAL A 13 0.89 9.06 -12.53
CA VAL A 13 0.77 7.60 -12.65
C VAL A 13 2.06 7.01 -13.19
N SER A 14 2.74 7.72 -14.09
CA SER A 14 3.98 7.21 -14.66
C SER A 14 5.12 7.13 -13.65
N LYS A 15 4.95 7.75 -12.49
CA LYS A 15 5.96 7.67 -11.43
C LYS A 15 5.82 6.41 -10.58
N LEU A 16 4.76 5.66 -10.76
CA LEU A 16 4.58 4.43 -9.98
C LEU A 16 5.54 3.36 -10.51
N PRO A 17 6.00 2.49 -9.61
CA PRO A 17 6.96 1.45 -10.02
C PRO A 17 6.42 0.61 -11.16
N SER A 18 7.30 0.30 -12.08
CA SER A 18 7.00 -0.55 -13.23
C SER A 18 6.05 0.07 -14.25
N LEU A 19 5.69 1.33 -14.11
CA LEU A 19 4.84 1.98 -15.08
C LEU A 19 5.61 3.07 -15.79
N GLY A 20 5.67 2.96 -17.10
CA GLY A 20 6.26 4.02 -17.91
C GLY A 20 5.15 4.92 -18.43
N THR A 21 5.55 5.90 -19.26
CA THR A 21 4.60 6.87 -19.79
C THR A 21 3.52 6.22 -20.65
N ARG A 22 3.90 5.24 -21.46
CA ARG A 22 2.93 4.58 -22.32
C ARG A 22 1.87 3.83 -21.50
N SER A 23 2.32 3.07 -20.51
CA SER A 23 1.39 2.35 -19.65
C SER A 23 0.52 3.31 -18.85
N ALA A 24 1.10 4.42 -18.39
CA ALA A 24 0.35 5.40 -17.65
C ALA A 24 -0.77 5.99 -18.49
N ARG A 25 -0.49 6.29 -19.75
CA ARG A 25 -1.53 6.83 -20.64
C ARG A 25 -2.67 5.85 -20.83
N ARG A 26 -2.32 4.59 -20.99
CA ARG A 26 -3.35 3.57 -21.17
C ARG A 26 -4.21 3.41 -19.94
N ILE A 27 -3.58 3.44 -18.76
CA ILE A 27 -4.29 3.32 -17.51
C ILE A 27 -5.23 4.51 -17.33
N VAL A 28 -4.73 5.72 -17.54
CA VAL A 28 -5.55 6.91 -17.37
C VAL A 28 -6.72 6.90 -18.35
N LEU A 29 -6.46 6.52 -19.59
CA LEU A 29 -7.54 6.46 -20.57
C LEU A 29 -8.63 5.48 -20.11
N GLN A 30 -8.23 4.35 -19.59
CA GLN A 30 -9.19 3.37 -19.12
C GLN A 30 -10.01 3.91 -17.94
N LEU A 31 -9.35 4.64 -17.04
CA LEU A 31 -10.04 5.27 -15.91
C LEU A 31 -11.09 6.27 -16.41
N LEU A 32 -10.72 7.05 -17.42
CA LEU A 32 -11.65 8.05 -17.95
C LEU A 32 -12.84 7.40 -18.62
N LYS A 33 -12.62 6.29 -19.31
CA LYS A 33 -13.70 5.58 -19.96
C LYS A 33 -14.65 4.94 -18.97
N LYS A 34 -14.17 4.59 -17.79
CA LYS A 34 -14.96 3.94 -16.76
C LYS A 34 -15.05 4.82 -15.52
N ARG A 35 -15.42 6.05 -15.74
CA ARG A 35 -15.43 7.03 -14.67
C ARG A 35 -16.22 6.59 -13.45
N GLU A 36 -17.48 6.15 -13.67
CA GLU A 36 -18.33 5.81 -12.53
C GLU A 36 -17.99 4.46 -11.91
N ASN A 37 -17.58 3.52 -12.73
CA ASN A 37 -17.36 2.16 -12.24
C ASN A 37 -15.94 1.89 -11.78
N LEU A 38 -15.00 2.74 -12.16
CA LEU A 38 -13.59 2.50 -11.80
C LEU A 38 -12.91 3.73 -11.21
N LEU A 39 -12.99 4.88 -11.90
CA LEU A 39 -12.27 6.06 -11.46
C LEU A 39 -12.78 6.55 -10.10
N MET A 40 -14.07 6.75 -9.97
CA MET A 40 -14.60 7.30 -8.73
C MET A 40 -14.41 6.36 -7.54
N PRO A 41 -14.66 5.05 -7.66
CA PRO A 41 -14.38 4.15 -6.55
C PRO A 41 -12.89 4.12 -6.20
N LEU A 42 -12.01 4.24 -7.20
CA LEU A 42 -10.59 4.25 -6.94
C LEU A 42 -10.18 5.50 -6.16
N ILE A 43 -10.74 6.65 -6.53
CA ILE A 43 -10.46 7.89 -5.82
C ILE A 43 -10.90 7.76 -4.36
N ASP A 44 -12.10 7.23 -4.12
CA ASP A 44 -12.60 7.08 -2.77
C ASP A 44 -11.73 6.14 -1.95
N ALA A 45 -11.34 5.02 -2.54
CA ALA A 45 -10.50 4.05 -1.83
C ALA A 45 -9.15 4.66 -1.50
N MET A 46 -8.55 5.35 -2.45
CA MET A 46 -7.26 5.98 -2.22
C MET A 46 -7.34 7.06 -1.16
N GLN A 47 -8.41 7.85 -1.17
CA GLN A 47 -8.58 8.90 -0.19
C GLN A 47 -8.72 8.31 1.21
N ASN A 48 -9.51 7.25 1.36
CA ASN A 48 -9.69 6.63 2.65
C ASN A 48 -8.39 6.07 3.20
N VAL A 49 -7.58 5.45 2.35
CA VAL A 49 -6.30 4.94 2.78
C VAL A 49 -5.37 6.08 3.15
N ALA A 50 -5.33 7.13 2.31
CA ALA A 50 -4.43 8.26 2.57
C ALA A 50 -4.76 8.95 3.89
N ASP A 51 -6.05 9.03 4.21
CA ASP A 51 -6.47 9.71 5.43
C ASP A 51 -6.26 8.88 6.68
N ASN A 52 -6.28 7.56 6.56
CA ASN A 52 -6.32 6.70 7.74
C ASN A 52 -5.15 5.78 7.94
N VAL A 53 -4.25 5.67 6.97
CA VAL A 53 -3.16 4.71 7.09
C VAL A 53 -2.24 5.10 8.24
N GLN A 54 -1.83 4.12 9.03
CA GLN A 54 -0.92 4.30 10.14
C GLN A 54 0.11 3.18 10.12
N THR A 55 1.25 3.43 10.73
CA THR A 55 2.24 2.40 10.96
C THR A 55 1.93 1.80 12.32
N CYS A 56 1.79 0.50 12.40
CA CYS A 56 1.50 -0.16 13.67
C CYS A 56 2.61 0.13 14.67
N GLU A 57 2.24 0.64 15.83
CA GLU A 57 3.23 1.01 16.83
C GLU A 57 3.91 -0.20 17.43
N ILE A 58 3.37 -1.38 17.27
CA ILE A 58 3.97 -2.59 17.81
C ILE A 58 4.86 -3.29 16.80
N CYS A 59 4.38 -3.55 15.59
CA CYS A 59 5.14 -4.36 14.64
C CYS A 59 5.65 -3.62 13.42
N GLY A 60 5.14 -2.43 13.12
CA GLY A 60 5.58 -1.68 11.95
C GLY A 60 4.77 -1.92 10.68
N ASN A 61 3.75 -2.73 10.74
CA ASN A 61 2.88 -2.96 9.60
C ASN A 61 2.08 -1.71 9.26
N PHE A 62 1.54 -1.62 8.05
CA PHE A 62 0.62 -0.56 7.68
C PHE A 62 -0.80 -1.05 7.87
N ASP A 63 -1.64 -0.26 8.52
CA ASP A 63 -3.03 -0.60 8.72
C ASP A 63 -3.77 0.71 8.95
N THR A 64 -5.06 0.65 9.11
CA THR A 64 -5.84 1.83 9.44
C THR A 64 -6.09 1.93 10.93
N THR A 65 -5.55 1.02 11.72
CA THR A 65 -5.61 1.06 13.18
C THR A 65 -4.23 0.75 13.74
N SER A 66 -3.99 1.16 14.97
CA SER A 66 -2.76 0.82 15.69
C SER A 66 -3.12 0.52 17.13
N PRO A 67 -2.84 -0.70 17.60
CA PRO A 67 -2.10 -1.78 16.91
C PRO A 67 -2.87 -2.31 15.70
N CYS A 68 -2.13 -2.88 14.76
CA CYS A 68 -2.76 -3.41 13.56
C CYS A 68 -3.59 -4.63 13.91
N SER A 69 -4.39 -5.09 12.95
CA SER A 69 -5.30 -6.20 13.20
C SER A 69 -4.58 -7.47 13.62
N ILE A 70 -3.35 -7.67 13.15
CA ILE A 70 -2.58 -8.85 13.53
C ILE A 70 -2.14 -8.75 14.98
N CYS A 71 -1.58 -7.61 15.35
CA CYS A 71 -1.09 -7.40 16.72
C CYS A 71 -2.23 -7.40 17.72
N ALA A 72 -3.40 -6.94 17.34
CA ALA A 72 -4.54 -6.86 18.23
C ALA A 72 -5.30 -8.18 18.33
N SER A 73 -5.01 -9.15 17.48
CA SER A 73 -5.77 -10.40 17.45
C SER A 73 -5.37 -11.31 18.59
N GLU A 74 -6.36 -11.77 19.33
CA GLU A 74 -6.10 -12.70 20.41
C GLU A 74 -5.94 -14.13 19.89
N LEU A 75 -6.23 -14.36 18.62
CA LEU A 75 -6.09 -15.66 18.04
C LEU A 75 -4.65 -15.97 17.63
N ARG A 76 -3.78 -14.97 17.65
CA ARG A 76 -2.39 -15.15 17.26
C ARG A 76 -1.56 -15.63 18.44
N GLU A 77 -0.56 -16.45 18.14
CA GLU A 77 0.32 -16.97 19.18
C GLU A 77 1.33 -15.90 19.57
N ASN A 78 1.45 -15.65 20.86
CA ASN A 78 2.37 -14.64 21.33
C ASN A 78 3.81 -15.12 21.42
N GLY A 79 4.02 -16.41 21.39
CA GLY A 79 5.36 -16.95 21.58
C GLY A 79 6.19 -17.05 20.31
N ILE A 80 5.61 -16.72 19.17
CA ILE A 80 6.30 -16.85 17.88
C ILE A 80 6.37 -15.50 17.21
N LEU A 81 7.58 -15.10 16.84
CA LEU A 81 7.80 -13.82 16.22
C LEU A 81 8.54 -14.00 14.90
N CYS A 82 8.03 -13.41 13.83
CA CYS A 82 8.70 -13.43 12.54
C CYS A 82 9.22 -12.04 12.24
N VAL A 83 10.51 -11.92 12.06
CA VAL A 83 11.14 -10.63 11.77
C VAL A 83 11.31 -10.53 10.27
N VAL A 84 10.78 -9.45 9.70
CA VAL A 84 10.89 -9.21 8.25
C VAL A 84 11.49 -7.85 8.04
N GLN A 85 12.02 -7.62 6.85
CA GLN A 85 12.67 -6.36 6.53
C GLN A 85 11.70 -5.33 5.97
N ASP A 86 10.59 -5.75 5.45
CA ASP A 86 9.66 -4.86 4.77
C ASP A 86 8.25 -5.31 5.02
N VAL A 87 7.33 -4.38 5.00
CA VAL A 87 5.91 -4.70 5.12
C VAL A 87 5.48 -5.63 3.99
N ALA A 88 6.09 -5.51 2.82
CA ALA A 88 5.75 -6.40 1.70
C ALA A 88 5.97 -7.87 2.07
N ASP A 89 7.02 -8.16 2.84
CA ASP A 89 7.29 -9.53 3.26
C ASP A 89 6.21 -10.03 4.23
N LEU A 90 5.77 -9.14 5.12
CA LEU A 90 4.71 -9.49 6.04
C LEU A 90 3.43 -9.81 5.29
N TRP A 91 3.07 -8.97 4.33
CA TRP A 91 1.86 -9.18 3.55
C TRP A 91 1.93 -10.47 2.75
N ALA A 92 3.13 -10.81 2.23
CA ALA A 92 3.29 -12.05 1.47
C ALA A 92 3.08 -13.26 2.37
N MET A 93 3.60 -13.21 3.59
CA MET A 93 3.43 -14.29 4.55
C MET A 93 1.96 -14.46 4.93
N GLU A 94 1.26 -13.35 5.12
CA GLU A 94 -0.14 -13.41 5.50
C GLU A 94 -1.01 -13.97 4.38
N ARG A 95 -0.62 -13.73 3.14
CA ARG A 95 -1.38 -14.24 2.02
C ARG A 95 -1.40 -15.77 2.02
N VAL A 96 -0.32 -16.38 2.47
CA VAL A 96 -0.22 -17.83 2.51
C VAL A 96 -1.03 -18.42 3.67
N SER A 97 -1.19 -17.64 4.74
CA SER A 97 -2.03 -18.00 5.87
C SER A 97 -1.56 -19.18 6.72
N PHE A 98 -0.28 -19.51 6.65
CA PHE A 98 0.26 -20.56 7.51
C PHE A 98 0.77 -20.06 8.84
N PHE A 99 1.28 -18.85 8.87
CA PHE A 99 1.92 -18.35 10.08
C PHE A 99 0.87 -17.85 11.06
N LYS A 100 0.96 -18.29 12.30
CA LYS A 100 -0.02 -17.95 13.32
C LYS A 100 0.52 -17.02 14.40
N GLY A 101 1.75 -16.59 14.27
CA GLY A 101 2.37 -15.73 15.28
C GLY A 101 2.26 -14.26 14.93
N LYS A 102 3.17 -13.48 15.47
CA LYS A 102 3.21 -12.06 15.26
C LYS A 102 4.45 -11.67 14.47
N TYR A 103 4.54 -10.41 14.09
CA TYR A 103 5.61 -9.96 13.22
C TYR A 103 6.37 -8.80 13.83
N HIS A 104 7.54 -8.54 13.30
CA HIS A 104 8.28 -7.32 13.57
C HIS A 104 8.92 -6.89 12.26
N VAL A 105 8.58 -5.70 11.80
CA VAL A 105 9.15 -5.15 10.58
C VAL A 105 10.39 -4.34 10.98
N CYS A 106 11.51 -4.72 10.41
CA CYS A 106 12.76 -4.07 10.73
C CYS A 106 12.88 -2.79 9.92
N LEU A 107 13.06 -1.66 10.58
CA LEU A 107 13.06 -0.38 9.89
C LEU A 107 14.46 0.19 9.71
N LEU A 108 15.45 -0.66 9.63
CA LEU A 108 16.82 -0.19 9.56
C LEU A 108 17.11 0.66 8.35
N TYR A 109 16.36 0.51 7.28
CA TYR A 109 16.68 1.23 6.08
C TYR A 109 15.68 2.29 5.78
N THR A 110 15.06 2.82 6.76
CA THR A 110 14.10 3.85 6.51
C THR A 110 14.68 5.03 5.82
N SER A 111 15.97 5.19 5.89
CA SER A 111 16.58 6.33 5.22
C SER A 111 16.35 6.30 3.73
N ASP A 112 15.93 5.19 3.22
CA ASP A 112 15.65 5.17 1.85
C ASP A 112 14.65 6.13 1.43
N ALA A 113 13.82 6.53 2.30
CA ALA A 113 12.82 7.46 1.94
C ALA A 113 13.43 8.66 1.34
N ALA A 114 14.64 8.86 1.65
CA ALA A 114 15.27 10.04 1.12
C ALA A 114 15.51 9.95 -0.32
N ASP A 115 15.47 8.79 -0.85
CA ASP A 115 15.70 8.74 -2.20
C ASP A 115 14.66 9.21 -2.95
N GLU A 116 13.84 9.60 -2.62
CA GLU A 116 13.00 10.11 -3.44
C GLU A 116 13.11 11.20 -3.92
#